data_ed3f62a5d8aaef2f0086386c404744e3
#
_entry.id   ed3f62a5d8aaef2f0086386c404744e3
#
_cell.length_a   1.000
_cell.length_b   1.000
_cell.length_c   1.000
_cell.angle_alpha   90.00
_cell.angle_beta   90.00
_cell.angle_gamma   90.00
#
_symmetry.space_group_name_H-M   'P 1'
#
loop_
_entity.id
_entity.type
_entity.pdbx_description
1 polymer ?
#
loop_
_entity_poly.entity_id
_entity_poly.type
_entity_poly.pdbx_seq_one_letter_code
_entity_poly.pdbx_strand_id
1 'polypeptide(L)'
;MTNKWEKTALAAWDAILKKVKALKREGRTLQEIADLMGVGNRALVGEWINGNREAVNTSFSNLMNYLERLGYSYLDFFPQEPPNIRRVATNAPTEKVSGSDLKTINVYSVAGAGPGVDVGEIEPLFQVTAPPDYFRRSDYAIVVDGHSMEPLITHGSIVGIKLHAPFVANELYVARIPYEGLVIKRVGVDLAANEFIFKSENPNKENYPDFRLNINEAEEIIVGRVVWVMWGY
;
A
#
# COMPACT_ATOMS: atom_id res chain seq x y z
N MET A 1 11.16 -2.76 -22.94
CA MET A 1 11.86 -3.43 -21.81
C MET A 1 10.81 -3.69 -20.74
N THR A 2 10.43 -4.94 -20.50
CA THR A 2 9.47 -5.31 -19.45
C THR A 2 10.08 -5.01 -18.09
N ASN A 3 9.39 -4.23 -17.26
CA ASN A 3 9.84 -3.84 -15.95
C ASN A 3 10.05 -5.10 -15.07
N LYS A 4 11.08 -5.13 -14.21
CA LYS A 4 11.38 -6.26 -13.29
C LYS A 4 10.14 -6.64 -12.47
N TRP A 5 9.31 -5.66 -12.11
CA TRP A 5 8.07 -5.83 -11.35
C TRP A 5 6.97 -6.54 -12.14
N GLU A 6 6.85 -6.28 -13.45
CA GLU A 6 5.91 -7.00 -14.32
C GLU A 6 6.23 -8.49 -14.37
N LYS A 7 7.50 -8.84 -14.48
CA LYS A 7 7.92 -10.25 -14.50
C LYS A 7 7.62 -10.96 -13.18
N THR A 8 7.83 -10.28 -12.05
CA THR A 8 7.59 -10.83 -10.72
C THR A 8 6.09 -10.97 -10.43
N ALA A 9 5.29 -9.97 -10.80
CA ALA A 9 3.84 -10.03 -10.71
C ALA A 9 3.25 -11.14 -11.60
N LEU A 10 3.79 -11.34 -12.79
CA LEU A 10 3.42 -12.44 -13.69
C LEU A 10 3.73 -13.79 -13.07
N ALA A 11 4.92 -13.98 -12.49
CA ALA A 11 5.30 -15.24 -11.82
C ALA A 11 4.39 -15.54 -10.62
N ALA A 12 4.06 -14.54 -9.82
CA ALA A 12 3.13 -14.66 -8.71
C ALA A 12 1.73 -15.04 -9.19
N TRP A 13 1.26 -14.41 -10.26
CA TRP A 13 -0.03 -14.73 -10.88
C TRP A 13 -0.08 -16.13 -11.46
N ASP A 14 0.98 -16.59 -12.12
CA ASP A 14 1.09 -17.96 -12.62
C ASP A 14 1.01 -18.99 -11.48
N ALA A 15 1.60 -18.71 -10.34
CA ALA A 15 1.50 -19.57 -9.17
C ALA A 15 0.06 -19.63 -8.64
N ILE A 16 -0.64 -18.49 -8.55
CA ILE A 16 -2.06 -18.42 -8.19
C ILE A 16 -2.90 -19.27 -9.15
N LEU A 17 -2.75 -19.06 -10.44
CA LEU A 17 -3.50 -19.81 -11.45
C LEU A 17 -3.23 -21.31 -11.38
N LYS A 18 -1.99 -21.70 -11.18
CA LYS A 18 -1.61 -23.10 -11.00
C LYS A 18 -2.29 -23.72 -9.76
N LYS A 19 -2.33 -23.01 -8.65
CA LYS A 19 -2.97 -23.48 -7.41
C LYS A 19 -4.48 -23.55 -7.56
N VAL A 20 -5.12 -22.54 -8.16
CA VAL A 20 -6.56 -22.50 -8.42
C VAL A 20 -6.97 -23.67 -9.34
N LYS A 21 -6.22 -23.94 -10.40
CA LYS A 21 -6.44 -25.09 -11.29
C LYS A 21 -6.28 -26.44 -10.55
N ALA A 22 -5.32 -26.54 -9.63
CA ALA A 22 -5.13 -27.72 -8.80
C ALA A 22 -6.33 -27.95 -7.88
N LEU A 23 -6.80 -26.94 -7.15
CA LEU A 23 -7.98 -26.98 -6.29
C LEU A 23 -9.24 -27.42 -7.08
N LYS A 24 -9.37 -26.94 -8.32
CA LYS A 24 -10.46 -27.37 -9.20
C LYS A 24 -10.38 -28.86 -9.57
N ARG A 25 -9.17 -29.38 -9.84
CA ARG A 25 -8.93 -30.79 -10.12
C ARG A 25 -9.17 -31.69 -8.90
N GLU A 26 -8.93 -31.17 -7.70
CA GLU A 26 -9.23 -31.83 -6.42
C GLU A 26 -10.73 -31.89 -6.09
N GLY A 27 -11.58 -31.37 -7.00
CA GLY A 27 -13.04 -31.45 -6.90
C GLY A 27 -13.70 -30.24 -6.24
N ARG A 28 -12.97 -29.20 -5.86
CA ARG A 28 -13.56 -27.98 -5.30
C ARG A 28 -14.42 -27.25 -6.33
N THR A 29 -15.53 -26.71 -5.87
CA THR A 29 -16.41 -25.86 -6.69
C THR A 29 -15.79 -24.48 -6.91
N LEU A 30 -16.24 -23.77 -7.94
CA LEU A 30 -15.80 -22.38 -8.17
C LEU A 30 -16.16 -21.46 -7.02
N GLN A 31 -17.27 -21.73 -6.32
CA GLN A 31 -17.68 -20.94 -5.16
C GLN A 31 -16.72 -21.14 -3.98
N GLU A 32 -16.38 -22.38 -3.63
CA GLU A 32 -15.43 -22.68 -2.55
C GLU A 32 -14.05 -22.09 -2.81
N ILE A 33 -13.60 -22.06 -4.07
CA ILE A 33 -12.33 -21.43 -4.45
C ILE A 33 -12.45 -19.91 -4.33
N ALA A 34 -13.57 -19.32 -4.76
CA ALA A 34 -13.81 -17.89 -4.64
C ALA A 34 -13.84 -17.45 -3.17
N ASP A 35 -14.52 -18.21 -2.31
CA ASP A 35 -14.60 -17.94 -0.86
C ASP A 35 -13.21 -18.06 -0.20
N LEU A 36 -12.43 -19.10 -0.54
CA LEU A 36 -11.08 -19.27 -0.06
C LEU A 36 -10.18 -18.07 -0.42
N MET A 37 -10.32 -17.56 -1.63
CA MET A 37 -9.53 -16.43 -2.12
C MET A 37 -10.08 -15.06 -1.71
N GLY A 38 -11.27 -15.02 -1.09
CA GLY A 38 -11.95 -13.76 -0.77
C GLY A 38 -12.45 -12.99 -1.99
N VAL A 39 -12.75 -13.71 -3.07
CA VAL A 39 -13.30 -13.15 -4.31
C VAL A 39 -14.81 -13.22 -4.26
N GLY A 40 -15.49 -12.09 -4.23
CA GLY A 40 -16.97 -12.05 -4.11
C GLY A 40 -17.74 -12.62 -5.32
N ASN A 41 -17.07 -12.91 -6.43
CA ASN A 41 -17.68 -13.38 -7.66
C ASN A 41 -17.02 -14.66 -8.20
N ARG A 42 -17.72 -15.81 -8.09
CA ARG A 42 -17.24 -17.10 -8.61
C ARG A 42 -16.98 -17.10 -10.13
N ALA A 43 -17.69 -16.26 -10.90
CA ALA A 43 -17.50 -16.18 -12.35
C ALA A 43 -16.07 -15.68 -12.68
N LEU A 44 -15.54 -14.79 -11.85
CA LEU A 44 -14.17 -14.28 -11.99
C LEU A 44 -13.13 -15.39 -11.87
N VAL A 45 -13.30 -16.32 -10.94
CA VAL A 45 -12.44 -17.50 -10.78
C VAL A 45 -12.53 -18.39 -12.02
N GLY A 46 -13.72 -18.54 -12.61
CA GLY A 46 -13.92 -19.24 -13.88
C GLY A 46 -13.16 -18.61 -15.04
N GLU A 47 -13.21 -17.29 -15.14
CA GLU A 47 -12.45 -16.54 -16.16
C GLU A 47 -10.93 -16.74 -16.00
N TRP A 48 -10.42 -16.73 -14.78
CA TRP A 48 -9.01 -16.98 -14.49
C TRP A 48 -8.57 -18.37 -14.92
N ILE A 49 -9.37 -19.42 -14.64
CA ILE A 49 -9.08 -20.79 -15.04
C ILE A 49 -9.02 -20.91 -16.56
N ASN A 50 -9.89 -20.20 -17.27
CA ASN A 50 -9.96 -20.17 -18.72
C ASN A 50 -8.95 -19.23 -19.38
N GLY A 51 -8.15 -18.51 -18.63
CA GLY A 51 -7.12 -17.60 -19.14
C GLY A 51 -7.65 -16.28 -19.73
N ASN A 52 -8.90 -15.91 -19.40
CA ASN A 52 -9.56 -14.72 -19.95
C ASN A 52 -9.16 -13.42 -19.25
N ARG A 53 -8.30 -13.48 -18.25
CA ARG A 53 -7.86 -12.30 -17.50
C ARG A 53 -6.34 -12.28 -17.38
N GLU A 54 -5.74 -11.17 -17.82
CA GLU A 54 -4.31 -10.93 -17.72
C GLU A 54 -3.93 -10.45 -16.30
N ALA A 55 -2.77 -10.87 -15.83
CA ALA A 55 -2.24 -10.53 -14.52
C ALA A 55 -2.05 -9.01 -14.32
N VAL A 56 -1.70 -8.31 -15.38
CA VAL A 56 -1.47 -6.86 -15.38
C VAL A 56 -2.71 -6.03 -15.00
N ASN A 57 -3.90 -6.61 -15.11
CA ASN A 57 -5.15 -5.94 -14.75
C ASN A 57 -5.54 -6.18 -13.27
N THR A 58 -4.72 -6.90 -12.52
CA THR A 58 -4.96 -7.17 -11.10
C THR A 58 -4.15 -6.18 -10.25
N SER A 59 -4.81 -5.49 -9.32
CA SER A 59 -4.08 -4.61 -8.40
C SER A 59 -3.06 -5.40 -7.58
N PHE A 60 -1.96 -4.77 -7.21
CA PHE A 60 -0.92 -5.38 -6.38
C PHE A 60 -1.50 -5.89 -5.05
N SER A 61 -2.39 -5.12 -4.44
CA SER A 61 -3.09 -5.48 -3.21
C SER A 61 -3.90 -6.78 -3.36
N ASN A 62 -4.65 -6.91 -4.45
CA ASN A 62 -5.41 -8.14 -4.72
C ASN A 62 -4.49 -9.33 -4.95
N LEU A 63 -3.39 -9.12 -5.69
CA LEU A 63 -2.40 -10.17 -5.96
C LEU A 63 -1.82 -10.72 -4.64
N MET A 64 -1.46 -9.82 -3.72
CA MET A 64 -0.92 -10.17 -2.41
C MET A 64 -1.91 -10.93 -1.55
N ASN A 65 -3.16 -10.44 -1.48
CA ASN A 65 -4.23 -11.09 -0.74
C ASN A 65 -4.51 -12.51 -1.26
N TYR A 66 -4.47 -12.70 -2.58
CA TYR A 66 -4.66 -14.02 -3.18
C TYR A 66 -3.51 -14.98 -2.88
N LEU A 67 -2.26 -14.50 -2.91
CA LEU A 67 -1.08 -15.29 -2.55
C LEU A 67 -1.18 -15.78 -1.10
N GLU A 68 -1.43 -14.88 -0.17
CA GLU A 68 -1.54 -15.18 1.25
C GLU A 68 -2.64 -16.21 1.53
N ARG A 69 -3.83 -16.00 0.99
CA ARG A 69 -4.97 -16.92 1.16
C ARG A 69 -4.73 -18.30 0.55
N LEU A 70 -3.87 -18.40 -0.44
CA LEU A 70 -3.43 -19.66 -1.04
C LEU A 70 -2.21 -20.28 -0.34
N GLY A 71 -1.72 -19.66 0.74
CA GLY A 71 -0.62 -20.14 1.56
C GLY A 71 0.78 -19.87 0.98
N TYR A 72 0.91 -18.89 0.08
CA TYR A 72 2.20 -18.43 -0.41
C TYR A 72 2.70 -17.28 0.45
N SER A 73 4.02 -17.25 0.67
CA SER A 73 4.67 -16.07 1.22
C SER A 73 4.92 -15.04 0.11
N TYR A 74 4.74 -13.75 0.44
CA TYR A 74 5.20 -12.67 -0.42
C TYR A 74 6.67 -12.83 -0.84
N LEU A 75 7.50 -13.27 0.10
CA LEU A 75 8.94 -13.46 -0.11
C LEU A 75 9.29 -14.50 -1.18
N ASP A 76 8.37 -15.42 -1.48
CA ASP A 76 8.57 -16.46 -2.49
C ASP A 76 8.67 -15.85 -3.91
N PHE A 77 8.02 -14.71 -4.13
CA PHE A 77 7.92 -14.06 -5.44
C PHE A 77 8.66 -12.73 -5.50
N PHE A 78 8.73 -12.03 -4.37
CA PHE A 78 9.35 -10.72 -4.25
C PHE A 78 10.57 -10.82 -3.32
N PRO A 79 11.66 -11.44 -3.80
CA PRO A 79 12.86 -11.56 -2.99
C PRO A 79 13.29 -10.15 -2.57
N GLN A 80 13.48 -9.96 -1.27
CA GLN A 80 14.04 -8.75 -0.71
C GLN A 80 15.51 -8.64 -1.15
N GLU A 81 15.72 -8.11 -2.34
CA GLU A 81 16.96 -7.37 -2.51
C GLU A 81 16.79 -6.09 -1.68
N PRO A 82 17.60 -5.88 -0.65
CA PRO A 82 17.62 -4.59 0.02
C PRO A 82 17.76 -3.54 -1.09
N PRO A 83 16.99 -2.44 -1.04
CA PRO A 83 17.10 -1.39 -2.04
C PRO A 83 18.59 -1.11 -2.19
N ASN A 84 19.09 -1.25 -3.41
CA ASN A 84 20.50 -1.05 -3.71
C ASN A 84 20.73 0.45 -3.53
N ILE A 85 21.00 0.85 -2.28
CA ILE A 85 21.33 2.21 -1.94
C ILE A 85 22.66 2.46 -2.66
N ARG A 86 22.58 2.91 -3.90
CA ARG A 86 23.74 3.50 -4.58
C ARG A 86 24.21 4.59 -3.63
N ARG A 87 25.30 4.33 -2.93
CA ARG A 87 26.03 5.36 -2.22
C ARG A 87 26.40 6.37 -3.29
N VAL A 88 25.66 7.46 -3.35
CA VAL A 88 26.13 8.66 -4.02
C VAL A 88 27.35 9.04 -3.21
N ALA A 89 28.54 8.93 -3.80
CA ALA A 89 29.76 9.39 -3.17
C ALA A 89 29.64 10.91 -3.07
N THR A 90 29.06 11.37 -1.99
CA THR A 90 29.14 12.77 -1.61
C THR A 90 30.48 12.93 -0.92
N ASN A 91 31.29 13.90 -1.33
CA ASN A 91 32.52 14.33 -0.66
C ASN A 91 32.21 15.02 0.70
N ALA A 92 31.06 14.77 1.28
CA ALA A 92 30.73 15.22 2.62
C ALA A 92 31.53 14.38 3.63
N PRO A 93 32.10 14.96 4.69
CA PRO A 93 32.75 14.21 5.74
C PRO A 93 31.79 13.15 6.29
N THR A 94 32.20 11.89 6.21
CA THR A 94 31.44 10.77 6.72
C THR A 94 31.53 10.80 8.24
N GLU A 95 30.58 11.43 8.91
CA GLU A 95 30.41 11.19 10.32
C GLU A 95 30.05 9.71 10.48
N LYS A 96 30.79 9.02 11.32
CA LYS A 96 30.50 7.62 11.65
C LYS A 96 29.21 7.60 12.46
N VAL A 97 28.10 7.27 11.80
CA VAL A 97 26.82 7.03 12.50
C VAL A 97 27.02 5.75 13.32
N SER A 98 26.95 5.87 14.64
CA SER A 98 26.95 4.71 15.53
C SER A 98 25.68 3.91 15.29
N GLY A 99 25.78 2.56 15.33
CA GLY A 99 24.59 1.69 15.18
C GLY A 99 23.50 1.96 16.22
N SER A 100 23.86 2.57 17.37
CA SER A 100 22.90 3.02 18.41
C SER A 100 22.04 4.23 17.99
N ASP A 101 22.43 4.93 16.93
CA ASP A 101 21.76 6.15 16.46
C ASP A 101 20.75 5.84 15.33
N LEU A 102 20.56 4.57 15.00
CA LEU A 102 19.62 4.16 13.97
C LEU A 102 18.25 3.82 14.59
N LYS A 103 17.18 4.33 13.97
CA LYS A 103 15.80 3.98 14.31
C LYS A 103 15.25 3.03 13.27
N THR A 104 14.62 1.96 13.74
CA THR A 104 13.91 0.99 12.89
C THR A 104 12.42 1.32 12.91
N ILE A 105 11.79 1.35 11.72
CA ILE A 105 10.37 1.59 11.54
C ILE A 105 9.76 0.43 10.76
N ASN A 106 8.66 -0.10 11.28
CA ASN A 106 7.86 -1.11 10.60
C ASN A 106 7.14 -0.52 9.40
N VAL A 107 7.18 -1.23 8.28
CA VAL A 107 6.48 -0.87 7.04
C VAL A 107 5.40 -1.91 6.79
N TYR A 108 4.17 -1.44 6.56
CA TYR A 108 3.00 -2.28 6.37
C TYR A 108 2.45 -2.15 4.95
N SER A 109 1.67 -3.14 4.52
CA SER A 109 0.86 -3.05 3.31
C SER A 109 -0.40 -2.22 3.57
N VAL A 110 -0.84 -1.48 2.55
CA VAL A 110 -2.15 -0.81 2.57
C VAL A 110 -3.28 -1.83 2.73
N ALA A 111 -3.15 -3.03 2.14
CA ALA A 111 -4.15 -4.10 2.22
C ALA A 111 -4.31 -4.67 3.65
N GLY A 112 -3.25 -4.70 4.44
CA GLY A 112 -3.27 -5.18 5.83
C GLY A 112 -3.96 -4.20 6.79
N ALA A 113 -4.09 -2.95 6.43
CA ALA A 113 -4.68 -1.89 7.26
C ALA A 113 -6.16 -1.62 6.92
N GLY A 114 -6.92 -2.66 6.56
CA GLY A 114 -8.34 -2.59 6.26
C GLY A 114 -9.22 -2.07 7.40
N PRO A 115 -10.53 -1.84 7.17
CA PRO A 115 -11.42 -1.32 8.19
C PRO A 115 -11.44 -2.22 9.44
N GLY A 116 -11.16 -1.65 10.61
CA GLY A 116 -11.21 -2.36 11.89
C GLY A 116 -9.96 -3.13 12.31
N VAL A 117 -8.89 -3.10 11.51
CA VAL A 117 -7.62 -3.74 11.88
C VAL A 117 -6.72 -2.70 12.58
N ASP A 118 -6.31 -3.00 13.81
CA ASP A 118 -5.27 -2.23 14.49
C ASP A 118 -3.91 -2.58 13.84
N VAL A 119 -3.14 -1.56 13.44
CA VAL A 119 -1.81 -1.76 12.85
C VAL A 119 -0.89 -2.57 13.78
N GLY A 120 -1.16 -2.56 15.08
CA GLY A 120 -0.45 -3.36 16.09
C GLY A 120 -0.71 -4.88 16.00
N GLU A 121 -1.77 -5.30 15.32
CA GLU A 121 -2.15 -6.72 15.14
C GLU A 121 -1.68 -7.31 13.80
N ILE A 122 -1.06 -6.51 12.93
CA ILE A 122 -0.58 -6.91 11.62
C ILE A 122 0.92 -7.11 11.64
N GLU A 123 1.41 -8.18 11.05
CA GLU A 123 2.84 -8.35 10.82
C GLU A 123 3.34 -7.33 9.79
N PRO A 124 4.45 -6.62 10.08
CA PRO A 124 5.03 -5.71 9.11
C PRO A 124 5.59 -6.47 7.91
N LEU A 125 5.47 -5.90 6.72
CA LEU A 125 6.07 -6.45 5.50
C LEU A 125 7.60 -6.51 5.62
N PHE A 126 8.17 -5.44 6.13
CA PHE A 126 9.61 -5.29 6.38
C PHE A 126 9.86 -4.11 7.32
N GLN A 127 11.12 -3.90 7.64
CA GLN A 127 11.56 -2.76 8.45
C GLN A 127 12.52 -1.91 7.65
N VAL A 128 12.39 -0.59 7.78
CA VAL A 128 13.38 0.36 7.28
C VAL A 128 14.14 0.95 8.45
N THR A 129 15.45 1.09 8.27
CA THR A 129 16.34 1.63 9.29
C THR A 129 17.01 2.88 8.76
N ALA A 130 16.97 3.96 9.51
CA ALA A 130 17.65 5.19 9.16
C ALA A 130 17.96 6.02 10.42
N PRO A 131 18.80 7.07 10.28
CA PRO A 131 19.07 8.00 11.36
C PRO A 131 17.80 8.59 11.96
N PRO A 132 17.76 8.82 13.29
CA PRO A 132 16.55 9.29 14.00
C PRO A 132 15.96 10.58 13.43
N ASP A 133 16.78 11.46 12.86
CA ASP A 133 16.34 12.73 12.29
C ASP A 133 15.40 12.55 11.08
N TYR A 134 15.51 11.43 10.36
CA TYR A 134 14.63 11.09 9.24
C TYR A 134 13.28 10.54 9.72
N PHE A 135 13.26 9.74 10.82
CA PHE A 135 12.05 9.03 11.26
C PHE A 135 11.52 9.53 12.61
N ARG A 136 12.12 10.58 13.19
CA ARG A 136 11.77 11.10 14.53
C ARG A 136 10.28 11.37 14.73
N ARG A 137 9.52 11.53 13.65
CA ARG A 137 8.13 12.00 13.68
C ARG A 137 7.10 10.96 13.26
N SER A 138 7.50 9.77 12.83
CA SER A 138 6.57 8.72 12.40
C SER A 138 6.44 7.62 13.44
N ASP A 139 5.27 7.01 13.52
CA ASP A 139 4.99 5.87 14.37
C ASP A 139 5.18 4.57 13.58
N TYR A 140 4.77 4.56 12.31
CA TYR A 140 4.98 3.47 11.36
C TYR A 140 5.03 4.02 9.93
N ALA A 141 5.22 3.11 8.95
CA ALA A 141 5.17 3.46 7.54
C ALA A 141 4.31 2.47 6.75
N ILE A 142 3.83 2.90 5.58
CA ILE A 142 3.11 2.05 4.63
C ILE A 142 3.72 2.16 3.25
N VAL A 143 3.57 1.09 2.46
CA VAL A 143 3.83 1.13 1.01
C VAL A 143 2.61 1.70 0.31
N VAL A 144 2.82 2.67 -0.58
CA VAL A 144 1.74 3.31 -1.34
C VAL A 144 1.30 2.40 -2.49
N ASP A 145 0.02 2.05 -2.49
CA ASP A 145 -0.63 1.32 -3.58
C ASP A 145 -1.65 2.24 -4.26
N GLY A 146 -1.35 2.68 -5.47
CA GLY A 146 -2.20 3.56 -6.25
C GLY A 146 -1.50 4.81 -6.79
N HIS A 147 -2.21 5.55 -7.64
CA HIS A 147 -1.68 6.66 -8.43
C HIS A 147 -2.34 8.01 -8.12
N SER A 148 -3.24 8.06 -7.11
CA SER A 148 -4.02 9.27 -6.81
C SER A 148 -3.17 10.47 -6.39
N MET A 149 -1.95 10.23 -5.91
CA MET A 149 -1.03 11.26 -5.43
C MET A 149 0.14 11.54 -6.37
N GLU A 150 0.15 10.95 -7.56
CA GLU A 150 1.13 11.26 -8.60
C GLU A 150 0.96 12.69 -9.16
N PRO A 151 2.05 13.38 -9.50
CA PRO A 151 3.44 12.91 -9.48
C PRO A 151 4.13 13.06 -8.10
N LEU A 152 3.45 13.60 -7.09
CA LEU A 152 4.05 13.92 -5.79
C LEU A 152 4.48 12.67 -5.02
N ILE A 153 3.63 11.65 -4.99
CA ILE A 153 3.91 10.34 -4.40
C ILE A 153 3.55 9.29 -5.44
N THR A 154 4.54 8.51 -5.85
CA THR A 154 4.36 7.46 -6.86
C THR A 154 3.96 6.14 -6.21
N HIS A 155 3.32 5.27 -6.99
CA HIS A 155 3.07 3.90 -6.60
C HIS A 155 4.38 3.21 -6.17
N GLY A 156 4.34 2.41 -5.11
CA GLY A 156 5.52 1.74 -4.53
C GLY A 156 6.36 2.62 -3.60
N SER A 157 6.06 3.91 -3.46
CA SER A 157 6.69 4.76 -2.46
C SER A 157 6.38 4.29 -1.04
N ILE A 158 7.27 4.58 -0.10
CA ILE A 158 7.04 4.35 1.33
C ILE A 158 6.76 5.70 1.98
N VAL A 159 5.70 5.78 2.76
CA VAL A 159 5.33 6.99 3.51
C VAL A 159 5.31 6.73 5.00
N GLY A 160 5.94 7.62 5.77
CA GLY A 160 5.91 7.59 7.22
C GLY A 160 4.70 8.33 7.77
N ILE A 161 4.01 7.71 8.73
CA ILE A 161 2.76 8.17 9.29
C ILE A 161 2.93 8.52 10.76
N LYS A 162 2.42 9.67 11.15
CA LYS A 162 2.28 10.11 12.53
C LYS A 162 0.82 10.03 12.92
N LEU A 163 0.51 9.10 13.83
CA LEU A 163 -0.82 8.99 14.46
C LEU A 163 -1.11 10.20 15.33
N HIS A 164 -2.38 10.54 15.46
CA HIS A 164 -2.86 11.61 16.35
C HIS A 164 -2.08 12.93 16.23
N ALA A 165 -1.47 13.20 15.07
CA ALA A 165 -0.81 14.47 14.84
C ALA A 165 -1.83 15.60 14.80
N PRO A 166 -1.54 16.78 15.37
CA PRO A 166 -2.41 17.94 15.22
C PRO A 166 -2.67 18.21 13.75
N PHE A 167 -3.93 18.56 13.43
CA PHE A 167 -4.30 18.88 12.06
C PHE A 167 -3.57 20.14 11.57
N VAL A 168 -3.03 20.05 10.39
CA VAL A 168 -2.41 21.16 9.64
C VAL A 168 -3.03 21.20 8.26
N ALA A 169 -3.70 22.29 7.92
CA ALA A 169 -4.37 22.42 6.64
C ALA A 169 -3.39 22.33 5.46
N ASN A 170 -3.85 21.69 4.38
CA ASN A 170 -3.09 21.43 3.15
C ASN A 170 -1.87 20.49 3.28
N GLU A 171 -1.75 19.79 4.38
CA GLU A 171 -0.80 18.67 4.53
C GLU A 171 -1.39 17.35 4.01
N LEU A 172 -0.53 16.34 3.91
CA LEU A 172 -0.92 15.01 3.45
C LEU A 172 -1.37 14.14 4.62
N TYR A 173 -2.48 13.47 4.44
CA TYR A 173 -3.06 12.57 5.44
C TYR A 173 -3.39 11.22 4.84
N VAL A 174 -3.27 10.20 5.66
CA VAL A 174 -3.87 8.89 5.42
C VAL A 174 -5.26 8.92 6.00
N ALA A 175 -6.24 8.57 5.19
CA ALA A 175 -7.63 8.45 5.59
C ALA A 175 -8.15 7.05 5.25
N ARG A 176 -9.07 6.54 6.07
CA ARG A 176 -9.73 5.25 5.87
C ARG A 176 -11.11 5.47 5.27
N ILE A 177 -11.23 5.25 3.97
CA ILE A 177 -12.50 5.38 3.26
C ILE A 177 -13.24 4.03 3.30
N PRO A 178 -14.50 3.98 3.74
CA PRO A 178 -15.30 2.77 3.66
C PRO A 178 -15.29 2.20 2.22
N TYR A 179 -15.04 0.90 2.09
CA TYR A 179 -14.97 0.15 0.83
C TYR A 179 -13.77 0.42 -0.09
N GLU A 180 -13.02 1.52 0.11
CA GLU A 180 -11.79 1.82 -0.64
C GLU A 180 -10.51 1.46 0.13
N GLY A 181 -10.59 1.39 1.47
CA GLY A 181 -9.45 1.13 2.34
C GLY A 181 -8.67 2.41 2.70
N LEU A 182 -7.36 2.29 2.85
CA LEU A 182 -6.51 3.44 3.15
C LEU A 182 -6.18 4.21 1.88
N VAL A 183 -6.41 5.51 1.92
CA VAL A 183 -6.06 6.44 0.85
C VAL A 183 -5.16 7.54 1.40
N ILE A 184 -4.30 8.10 0.54
CA ILE A 184 -3.54 9.31 0.85
C ILE A 184 -4.16 10.46 0.07
N LYS A 185 -4.42 11.57 0.77
CA LYS A 185 -4.96 12.80 0.19
C LYS A 185 -4.32 14.02 0.82
N ARG A 186 -4.30 15.12 0.07
CA ARG A 186 -4.06 16.43 0.65
C ARG A 186 -5.35 16.94 1.27
N VAL A 187 -5.33 17.27 2.57
CA VAL A 187 -6.54 17.67 3.28
C VAL A 187 -6.54 19.16 3.55
N GLY A 188 -7.43 19.87 2.89
CA GLY A 188 -7.76 21.26 3.17
C GLY A 188 -8.98 21.40 4.07
N VAL A 189 -9.28 22.60 4.52
CA VAL A 189 -10.46 22.91 5.33
C VAL A 189 -11.22 24.07 4.72
N ASP A 190 -12.54 23.93 4.67
CA ASP A 190 -13.50 24.99 4.35
C ASP A 190 -14.30 25.28 5.62
N LEU A 191 -13.88 26.30 6.36
CA LEU A 191 -14.52 26.68 7.63
C LEU A 191 -15.93 27.22 7.43
N ALA A 192 -16.22 27.85 6.28
CA ALA A 192 -17.54 28.39 6.01
C ALA A 192 -18.57 27.27 5.76
N ALA A 193 -18.14 26.17 5.12
CA ALA A 193 -18.97 25.01 4.89
C ALA A 193 -18.90 23.98 6.03
N ASN A 194 -17.98 24.13 6.98
CA ASN A 194 -17.67 23.14 8.01
C ASN A 194 -17.26 21.79 7.42
N GLU A 195 -16.38 21.82 6.40
CA GLU A 195 -15.96 20.64 5.64
C GLU A 195 -14.44 20.53 5.54
N PHE A 196 -13.95 19.28 5.52
CA PHE A 196 -12.64 18.95 5.00
C PHE A 196 -12.72 18.60 3.51
N ILE A 197 -11.71 19.04 2.77
CA ILE A 197 -11.57 18.83 1.32
C ILE A 197 -10.40 17.88 1.11
N PHE A 198 -10.67 16.66 0.66
CA PHE A 198 -9.69 15.64 0.35
C PHE A 198 -9.33 15.71 -1.13
N LYS A 199 -8.10 16.13 -1.43
CA LYS A 199 -7.62 16.36 -2.79
C LYS A 199 -6.61 15.31 -3.20
N SER A 200 -6.79 14.78 -4.40
CA SER A 200 -5.77 14.01 -5.10
C SER A 200 -4.75 14.96 -5.73
N GLU A 201 -3.48 14.61 -5.75
CA GLU A 201 -2.47 15.36 -6.51
C GLU A 201 -2.51 15.02 -8.00
N ASN A 202 -3.01 13.83 -8.35
CA ASN A 202 -3.14 13.42 -9.74
C ASN A 202 -4.08 14.35 -10.50
N PRO A 203 -3.64 14.91 -11.65
CA PRO A 203 -4.46 15.80 -12.46
C PRO A 203 -5.67 15.13 -13.12
N ASN A 204 -5.65 13.79 -13.24
CA ASN A 204 -6.79 13.05 -13.79
C ASN A 204 -7.91 12.93 -12.74
N LYS A 205 -8.74 13.97 -12.65
CA LYS A 205 -9.84 14.05 -11.68
C LYS A 205 -11.02 13.14 -12.01
N GLU A 206 -11.10 12.63 -13.20
CA GLU A 206 -12.10 11.63 -13.59
C GLU A 206 -11.84 10.30 -12.87
N ASN A 207 -10.58 9.86 -12.82
CA ASN A 207 -10.19 8.63 -12.15
C ASN A 207 -9.88 8.84 -10.66
N TYR A 208 -9.43 10.05 -10.27
CA TYR A 208 -9.02 10.39 -8.91
C TYR A 208 -9.71 11.66 -8.43
N PRO A 209 -11.04 11.62 -8.22
CA PRO A 209 -11.80 12.79 -7.82
C PRO A 209 -11.39 13.29 -6.44
N ASP A 210 -11.56 14.60 -6.25
CA ASP A 210 -11.56 15.21 -4.94
C ASP A 210 -12.92 14.98 -4.28
N PHE A 211 -12.98 14.90 -2.97
CA PHE A 211 -14.23 14.77 -2.23
C PHE A 211 -14.24 15.63 -0.98
N ARG A 212 -15.42 15.83 -0.41
CA ARG A 212 -15.64 16.64 0.78
C ARG A 212 -16.40 15.84 1.83
N LEU A 213 -16.08 16.04 3.09
CA LEU A 213 -16.81 15.48 4.23
C LEU A 213 -16.97 16.54 5.30
N ASN A 214 -18.05 16.45 6.06
CA ASN A 214 -18.20 17.22 7.28
C ASN A 214 -17.01 16.98 8.22
N ILE A 215 -16.56 17.99 8.94
CA ILE A 215 -15.37 17.90 9.81
C ILE A 215 -15.47 16.72 10.78
N ASN A 216 -16.61 16.51 11.42
CA ASN A 216 -16.79 15.42 12.38
C ASN A 216 -16.63 14.03 11.71
N GLU A 217 -17.23 13.83 10.54
CA GLU A 217 -17.10 12.58 9.76
C GLU A 217 -15.67 12.37 9.28
N ALA A 218 -15.00 13.45 8.87
CA ALA A 218 -13.64 13.41 8.39
C ALA A 218 -12.64 13.07 9.51
N GLU A 219 -12.85 13.56 10.72
CA GLU A 219 -12.00 13.23 11.88
C GLU A 219 -12.05 11.75 12.23
N GLU A 220 -13.19 11.09 12.03
CA GLU A 220 -13.33 9.64 12.27
C GLU A 220 -12.55 8.79 11.27
N ILE A 221 -12.36 9.28 10.05
CA ILE A 221 -11.66 8.53 8.99
C ILE A 221 -10.18 8.86 8.87
N ILE A 222 -9.72 10.01 9.39
CA ILE A 222 -8.29 10.39 9.35
C ILE A 222 -7.50 9.50 10.30
N VAL A 223 -6.56 8.73 9.74
CA VAL A 223 -5.68 7.82 10.49
C VAL A 223 -4.47 8.56 11.02
N GLY A 224 -3.84 9.40 10.20
CA GLY A 224 -2.65 10.13 10.60
C GLY A 224 -2.08 11.00 9.49
N ARG A 225 -1.10 11.83 9.86
CA ARG A 225 -0.42 12.72 8.93
C ARG A 225 0.80 12.05 8.32
N VAL A 226 0.99 12.20 7.01
CA VAL A 226 2.23 11.82 6.32
C VAL A 226 3.32 12.82 6.70
N VAL A 227 4.43 12.34 7.21
CA VAL A 227 5.51 13.19 7.74
C VAL A 227 6.83 13.06 6.97
N TRP A 228 6.95 12.06 6.13
CA TRP A 228 8.02 11.89 5.16
C TRP A 228 7.60 10.93 4.04
N VAL A 229 8.28 11.01 2.92
CA VAL A 229 8.10 10.16 1.75
C VAL A 229 9.48 9.65 1.33
N MET A 230 9.56 8.35 1.06
CA MET A 230 10.71 7.70 0.44
C MET A 230 10.23 7.13 -0.90
N TRP A 231 10.74 7.67 -2.00
CA TRP A 231 10.31 7.21 -3.32
C TRP A 231 10.87 5.83 -3.62
N GLY A 232 9.98 4.92 -4.07
CA GLY A 232 10.37 3.67 -4.72
C GLY A 232 10.87 3.97 -6.15
N TYR A 233 11.86 3.22 -6.59
CA TYR A 233 12.34 3.26 -7.96
C TYR A 233 11.63 2.23 -8.82
#